data_801bf376731be623bcf88d4716811f01
#
_entry.id   801bf376731be623bcf88d4716811f01
#
_cell.length_a   1.000
_cell.length_b   1.000
_cell.length_c   1.000
_cell.angle_alpha   90.00
_cell.angle_beta   90.00
_cell.angle_gamma   90.00
#
_symmetry.space_group_name_H-M   'P 1'
#
loop_
_entity.id
_entity.type
_entity.pdbx_description
1 polymer ?
#
loop_
_entity_poly.entity_id
_entity_poly.type
_entity_poly.pdbx_seq_one_letter_code
_entity_poly.pdbx_strand_id
1 'polypeptide(L)'
;MSLKKTLQATVATLALVAAAQTLAKDVYRVAVIRWAPTDIYFNGVQMGQELERQRLEKAHGVKIEFRVFGANDVTQQRTEIETQISRGVDGMLFVPWRGEVMRSLVTGLHKKGIPVVTSNALVPGAPQTFVAFDNRHAGRLGGEAIVRRLSELRGPDWPSKGGVIIELRCIITASFDIGRHEGYRSVFDPLVKANPNLKVETREARCDDAKAHKAVDELISRYGAASVLAVASIDGTMGVGGAVRALQGQGLLYPFEDPRHIPVATIDGSLVELQAIALGHIDHVSVQPADGEGVLSMRLLFDMMKAGRPMARADKASTLMADSKELWAPVQVEPGTAFDGAWYRTKAFSVPSDVRYDDPRLWSIQMYKIENGGKAPDLIGGKFKN
;
A
#
# COMPACT_ATOMS: atom_id res chain seq x y z
N MET A 1 -32.79 -28.20 -58.34
CA MET A 1 -31.68 -27.75 -57.52
C MET A 1 -31.88 -26.25 -57.28
N SER A 2 -32.09 -25.71 -56.24
CA SER A 2 -32.41 -26.04 -54.91
C SER A 2 -32.47 -24.72 -54.14
N LEU A 3 -33.67 -24.12 -54.02
CA LEU A 3 -33.95 -22.93 -53.19
C LEU A 3 -33.54 -23.15 -51.74
N LYS A 4 -33.44 -24.39 -51.26
CA LYS A 4 -33.01 -24.73 -49.91
C LYS A 4 -31.51 -24.48 -49.65
N LYS A 5 -30.65 -24.62 -50.64
CA LYS A 5 -29.19 -24.37 -50.45
C LYS A 5 -28.86 -22.89 -50.39
N THR A 6 -29.62 -22.03 -51.05
CA THR A 6 -29.43 -20.58 -51.02
C THR A 6 -29.88 -19.98 -49.66
N LEU A 7 -30.96 -20.50 -49.09
CA LEU A 7 -31.49 -20.05 -47.81
C LEU A 7 -30.53 -20.41 -46.62
N GLN A 8 -29.91 -21.59 -46.66
CA GLN A 8 -28.93 -22.01 -45.63
C GLN A 8 -27.63 -21.20 -45.65
N ALA A 9 -27.17 -20.81 -46.82
CA ALA A 9 -25.98 -19.97 -46.97
C ALA A 9 -26.22 -18.54 -46.44
N THR A 10 -27.39 -17.96 -46.67
CA THR A 10 -27.76 -16.61 -46.21
C THR A 10 -27.94 -16.54 -44.67
N VAL A 11 -28.51 -17.58 -44.07
CA VAL A 11 -28.67 -17.66 -42.60
C VAL A 11 -27.34 -17.86 -41.91
N ALA A 12 -26.41 -18.64 -42.46
CA ALA A 12 -25.07 -18.85 -41.93
C ALA A 12 -24.22 -17.56 -41.98
N THR A 13 -24.36 -16.78 -43.05
CA THR A 13 -23.63 -15.51 -43.20
C THR A 13 -24.17 -14.43 -42.25
N LEU A 14 -25.47 -14.36 -42.02
CA LEU A 14 -26.08 -13.47 -41.02
C LEU A 14 -25.72 -13.85 -39.57
N ALA A 15 -25.60 -15.15 -39.27
CA ALA A 15 -25.18 -15.61 -37.96
C ALA A 15 -23.70 -15.32 -37.65
N LEU A 16 -22.81 -15.37 -38.66
CA LEU A 16 -21.39 -14.99 -38.52
C LEU A 16 -21.19 -13.49 -38.36
N VAL A 17 -22.02 -12.64 -38.96
CA VAL A 17 -21.95 -11.18 -38.84
C VAL A 17 -22.52 -10.74 -37.46
N ALA A 18 -23.50 -11.43 -36.90
CA ALA A 18 -24.03 -11.14 -35.57
C ALA A 18 -23.07 -11.55 -34.44
N ALA A 19 -22.13 -12.46 -34.66
CA ALA A 19 -21.14 -12.90 -33.66
C ALA A 19 -19.88 -11.97 -33.60
N ALA A 20 -19.76 -10.99 -34.46
CA ALA A 20 -18.56 -10.13 -34.58
C ALA A 20 -18.75 -8.67 -34.13
N GLN A 21 -19.89 -8.33 -33.54
CA GLN A 21 -20.11 -7.00 -32.97
C GLN A 21 -20.35 -7.08 -31.45
N THR A 22 -19.36 -7.50 -30.69
CA THR A 22 -19.10 -6.86 -29.41
C THR A 22 -18.62 -5.44 -29.77
N LEU A 23 -19.56 -4.49 -29.90
CA LEU A 23 -19.26 -3.08 -30.02
C LEU A 23 -18.25 -2.74 -28.93
N ALA A 24 -17.01 -2.44 -29.31
CA ALA A 24 -16.01 -2.00 -28.38
C ALA A 24 -16.61 -0.81 -27.61
N LYS A 25 -16.69 -0.92 -26.32
CA LYS A 25 -17.28 0.13 -25.48
C LYS A 25 -16.37 1.35 -25.54
N ASP A 26 -16.91 2.47 -26.01
CA ASP A 26 -16.13 3.70 -26.19
C ASP A 26 -15.85 4.42 -24.86
N VAL A 27 -16.70 4.19 -23.84
CA VAL A 27 -16.62 4.86 -22.54
C VAL A 27 -16.76 3.86 -21.40
N TYR A 28 -15.77 3.80 -20.52
CA TYR A 28 -15.77 3.01 -19.28
C TYR A 28 -15.96 3.95 -18.08
N ARG A 29 -16.93 3.65 -17.22
CA ARG A 29 -17.18 4.41 -15.96
C ARG A 29 -16.61 3.65 -14.79
N VAL A 30 -15.60 4.22 -14.14
CA VAL A 30 -14.87 3.61 -13.03
C VAL A 30 -15.11 4.41 -11.75
N ALA A 31 -15.63 3.74 -10.72
CA ALA A 31 -15.67 4.32 -9.39
C ALA A 31 -14.32 4.10 -8.69
N VAL A 32 -13.76 5.17 -8.13
CA VAL A 32 -12.54 5.15 -7.33
C VAL A 32 -12.91 5.52 -5.90
N ILE A 33 -13.03 4.51 -5.04
CA ILE A 33 -13.48 4.68 -3.64
C ILE A 33 -12.29 4.43 -2.72
N ARG A 34 -11.82 5.47 -2.04
CA ARG A 34 -10.63 5.44 -1.20
C ARG A 34 -10.87 5.92 0.23
N TRP A 35 -9.90 5.71 1.08
CA TRP A 35 -9.85 6.29 2.42
C TRP A 35 -9.51 7.76 2.37
N ALA A 36 -9.79 8.43 3.50
CA ALA A 36 -9.23 9.70 3.93
C ALA A 36 -8.73 10.57 2.76
N PRO A 37 -9.55 11.51 2.27
CA PRO A 37 -9.22 12.30 1.07
C PRO A 37 -7.87 13.04 1.16
N THR A 38 -7.39 13.28 2.38
CA THR A 38 -6.14 13.99 2.69
C THR A 38 -4.92 13.09 2.86
N ASP A 39 -5.10 11.76 2.85
CA ASP A 39 -3.99 10.83 3.02
C ASP A 39 -3.08 10.81 1.79
N ILE A 40 -1.80 11.13 2.01
CA ILE A 40 -0.82 11.31 0.94
C ILE A 40 -0.50 9.98 0.22
N TYR A 41 -0.53 8.86 0.93
CA TYR A 41 -0.31 7.55 0.32
C TYR A 41 -1.41 7.24 -0.71
N PHE A 42 -2.69 7.44 -0.36
CA PHE A 42 -3.80 7.22 -1.29
C PHE A 42 -3.85 8.25 -2.42
N ASN A 43 -3.27 9.44 -2.24
CA ASN A 43 -3.03 10.38 -3.34
C ASN A 43 -1.99 9.81 -4.32
N GLY A 44 -0.94 9.17 -3.83
CA GLY A 44 0.05 8.45 -4.66
C GLY A 44 -0.57 7.29 -5.45
N VAL A 45 -1.45 6.49 -4.82
CA VAL A 45 -2.20 5.43 -5.51
C VAL A 45 -3.09 6.02 -6.62
N GLN A 46 -3.82 7.10 -6.32
CA GLN A 46 -4.66 7.77 -7.32
C GLN A 46 -3.84 8.36 -8.47
N MET A 47 -2.67 8.92 -8.19
CA MET A 47 -1.74 9.37 -9.22
C MET A 47 -1.37 8.22 -10.17
N GLY A 48 -0.99 7.06 -9.66
CA GLY A 48 -0.69 5.88 -10.47
C GLY A 48 -1.89 5.42 -11.30
N GLN A 49 -3.10 5.43 -10.72
CA GLN A 49 -4.35 5.11 -11.45
C GLN A 49 -4.59 6.08 -12.59
N GLU A 50 -4.39 7.38 -12.37
CA GLU A 50 -4.58 8.42 -13.38
C GLU A 50 -3.56 8.33 -14.53
N LEU A 51 -2.29 8.08 -14.22
CA LEU A 51 -1.24 7.88 -15.23
C LEU A 51 -1.57 6.68 -16.13
N GLU A 52 -1.99 5.56 -15.52
CA GLU A 52 -2.36 4.37 -16.29
C GLU A 52 -3.67 4.56 -17.07
N ARG A 53 -4.65 5.27 -16.50
CA ARG A 53 -5.88 5.65 -17.21
C ARG A 53 -5.55 6.37 -18.53
N GLN A 54 -4.71 7.40 -18.48
CA GLN A 54 -4.31 8.18 -19.66
C GLN A 54 -3.57 7.30 -20.68
N ARG A 55 -2.70 6.41 -20.22
CA ARG A 55 -1.98 5.46 -21.07
C ARG A 55 -2.96 4.50 -21.79
N LEU A 56 -3.93 3.97 -21.06
CA LEU A 56 -4.93 3.03 -21.59
C LEU A 56 -5.87 3.71 -22.57
N GLU A 57 -6.34 4.92 -22.29
CA GLU A 57 -7.16 5.72 -23.23
C GLU A 57 -6.43 5.93 -24.54
N LYS A 58 -5.16 6.34 -24.49
CA LYS A 58 -4.33 6.54 -25.68
C LYS A 58 -4.07 5.25 -26.46
N ALA A 59 -3.79 4.16 -25.73
CA ALA A 59 -3.43 2.88 -26.34
C ALA A 59 -4.63 2.17 -27.01
N HIS A 60 -5.84 2.39 -26.49
CA HIS A 60 -7.04 1.66 -26.91
C HIS A 60 -8.07 2.55 -27.63
N GLY A 61 -7.88 3.87 -27.70
CA GLY A 61 -8.85 4.78 -28.32
C GLY A 61 -10.18 4.85 -27.59
N VAL A 62 -10.18 4.66 -26.28
CA VAL A 62 -11.37 4.66 -25.41
C VAL A 62 -11.34 5.83 -24.45
N LYS A 63 -12.47 6.15 -23.83
CA LYS A 63 -12.57 7.09 -22.72
C LYS A 63 -12.80 6.33 -21.40
N ILE A 64 -12.08 6.70 -20.33
CA ILE A 64 -12.25 6.14 -18.99
C ILE A 64 -12.62 7.28 -18.03
N GLU A 65 -13.87 7.29 -17.59
CA GLU A 65 -14.40 8.33 -16.70
C GLU A 65 -14.23 7.89 -15.24
N PHE A 66 -13.36 8.58 -14.49
CA PHE A 66 -13.22 8.38 -13.06
C PHE A 66 -14.30 9.14 -12.28
N ARG A 67 -14.89 8.46 -11.30
CA ARG A 67 -15.73 9.04 -10.25
C ARG A 67 -15.03 8.79 -8.93
N VAL A 68 -14.24 9.78 -8.50
CA VAL A 68 -13.39 9.68 -7.31
C VAL A 68 -14.17 10.11 -6.08
N PHE A 69 -14.12 9.29 -5.04
CA PHE A 69 -14.73 9.58 -3.75
C PHE A 69 -13.80 9.14 -2.61
N GLY A 70 -13.57 10.05 -1.66
CA GLY A 70 -12.83 9.78 -0.43
C GLY A 70 -13.78 9.68 0.76
N ALA A 71 -13.75 8.59 1.49
CA ALA A 71 -14.59 8.35 2.65
C ALA A 71 -13.81 8.53 3.95
N ASN A 72 -14.43 9.17 4.95
CA ASN A 72 -13.85 9.35 6.28
C ASN A 72 -14.28 8.28 7.28
N ASP A 73 -15.25 7.46 6.92
CA ASP A 73 -15.73 6.33 7.73
C ASP A 73 -16.37 5.24 6.87
N VAL A 74 -16.65 4.12 7.51
CA VAL A 74 -17.22 2.92 6.87
C VAL A 74 -18.64 3.15 6.33
N THR A 75 -19.45 3.95 7.00
CA THR A 75 -20.84 4.21 6.61
C THR A 75 -20.89 5.05 5.35
N GLN A 76 -20.10 6.12 5.32
CA GLN A 76 -19.95 6.98 4.15
C GLN A 76 -19.43 6.19 2.96
N GLN A 77 -18.43 5.31 3.17
CA GLN A 77 -17.89 4.46 2.11
C GLN A 77 -18.94 3.50 1.53
N ARG A 78 -19.75 2.86 2.38
CA ARG A 78 -20.85 1.98 1.93
C ARG A 78 -21.88 2.72 1.10
N THR A 79 -22.35 3.87 1.60
CA THR A 79 -23.34 4.71 0.92
C THR A 79 -22.85 5.12 -0.46
N GLU A 80 -21.56 5.48 -0.57
CA GLU A 80 -21.00 5.87 -1.86
C GLU A 80 -20.90 4.70 -2.84
N ILE A 81 -20.48 3.52 -2.38
CA ILE A 81 -20.46 2.31 -3.22
C ILE A 81 -21.87 2.02 -3.77
N GLU A 82 -22.89 2.03 -2.91
CA GLU A 82 -24.29 1.81 -3.30
C GLU A 82 -24.78 2.88 -4.29
N THR A 83 -24.36 4.13 -4.11
CA THR A 83 -24.65 5.25 -5.02
C THR A 83 -24.01 5.02 -6.39
N GLN A 84 -22.74 4.62 -6.44
CA GLN A 84 -22.06 4.37 -7.72
C GLN A 84 -22.64 3.15 -8.45
N ILE A 85 -23.06 2.13 -7.72
CA ILE A 85 -23.76 0.97 -8.30
C ILE A 85 -25.08 1.44 -8.96
N SER A 86 -25.88 2.28 -8.29
CA SER A 86 -27.15 2.77 -8.81
C SER A 86 -27.00 3.70 -10.01
N ARG A 87 -25.89 4.46 -10.09
CA ARG A 87 -25.55 5.35 -11.22
C ARG A 87 -24.96 4.60 -12.41
N GLY A 88 -24.74 3.29 -12.28
CA GLY A 88 -24.14 2.45 -13.30
C GLY A 88 -22.64 2.70 -13.45
N VAL A 89 -21.84 1.75 -12.97
CA VAL A 89 -20.38 1.69 -13.14
C VAL A 89 -19.99 0.41 -13.83
N ASP A 90 -18.87 0.45 -14.54
CA ASP A 90 -18.32 -0.70 -15.27
C ASP A 90 -17.28 -1.46 -14.47
N GLY A 91 -16.70 -0.79 -13.47
CA GLY A 91 -15.73 -1.36 -12.55
C GLY A 91 -15.44 -0.45 -11.37
N MET A 92 -14.77 -0.99 -10.36
CA MET A 92 -14.47 -0.28 -9.13
C MET A 92 -13.03 -0.51 -8.67
N LEU A 93 -12.32 0.58 -8.39
CA LEU A 93 -11.07 0.62 -7.64
C LEU A 93 -11.43 0.98 -6.20
N PHE A 94 -11.02 0.16 -5.25
CA PHE A 94 -11.57 0.22 -3.91
C PHE A 94 -10.52 -0.04 -2.83
N VAL A 95 -10.39 0.88 -1.87
CA VAL A 95 -9.61 0.68 -0.65
C VAL A 95 -10.57 0.56 0.52
N PRO A 96 -10.84 -0.64 1.06
CA PRO A 96 -11.84 -0.82 2.11
C PRO A 96 -11.39 -0.25 3.45
N TRP A 97 -12.25 0.54 4.08
CA TRP A 97 -12.06 1.06 5.45
C TRP A 97 -12.03 -0.08 6.48
N ARG A 98 -12.98 -0.99 6.35
CA ARG A 98 -13.09 -2.23 7.11
C ARG A 98 -13.58 -3.34 6.17
N GLY A 99 -12.65 -4.20 5.75
CA GLY A 99 -12.93 -5.21 4.74
C GLY A 99 -14.06 -6.16 5.12
N GLU A 100 -14.12 -6.59 6.38
CA GLU A 100 -15.10 -7.56 6.87
C GLU A 100 -16.56 -7.08 6.71
N VAL A 101 -16.82 -5.77 6.84
CA VAL A 101 -18.18 -5.22 6.68
C VAL A 101 -18.56 -4.91 5.23
N MET A 102 -17.60 -5.00 4.30
CA MET A 102 -17.80 -4.76 2.87
C MET A 102 -18.09 -6.02 2.06
N ARG A 103 -18.03 -7.21 2.69
CA ARG A 103 -18.17 -8.50 2.00
C ARG A 103 -19.41 -8.60 1.15
N SER A 104 -20.57 -8.26 1.70
CA SER A 104 -21.87 -8.36 0.98
C SER A 104 -21.91 -7.45 -0.25
N LEU A 105 -21.34 -6.24 -0.17
CA LEU A 105 -21.29 -5.28 -1.27
C LEU A 105 -20.38 -5.78 -2.40
N VAL A 106 -19.16 -6.22 -2.08
CA VAL A 106 -18.22 -6.74 -3.08
C VAL A 106 -18.76 -8.02 -3.73
N THR A 107 -19.36 -8.92 -2.94
CA THR A 107 -20.04 -10.12 -3.48
C THR A 107 -21.23 -9.73 -4.39
N GLY A 108 -21.95 -8.68 -4.03
CA GLY A 108 -23.07 -8.15 -4.84
C GLY A 108 -22.59 -7.58 -6.18
N LEU A 109 -21.48 -6.85 -6.20
CA LEU A 109 -20.83 -6.35 -7.42
C LEU A 109 -20.40 -7.51 -8.33
N HIS A 110 -19.72 -8.48 -7.77
CA HIS A 110 -19.29 -9.69 -8.51
C HIS A 110 -20.47 -10.42 -9.17
N LYS A 111 -21.58 -10.63 -8.44
CA LYS A 111 -22.80 -11.26 -8.99
C LYS A 111 -23.42 -10.45 -10.14
N LYS A 112 -23.22 -9.15 -10.18
CA LYS A 112 -23.64 -8.26 -11.27
C LYS A 112 -22.65 -8.21 -12.44
N GLY A 113 -21.54 -8.95 -12.36
CA GLY A 113 -20.49 -8.94 -13.37
C GLY A 113 -19.60 -7.68 -13.34
N ILE A 114 -19.67 -6.88 -12.27
CA ILE A 114 -18.88 -5.65 -12.11
C ILE A 114 -17.55 -6.03 -11.42
N PRO A 115 -16.39 -5.89 -12.10
CA PRO A 115 -15.12 -6.19 -11.51
C PRO A 115 -14.74 -5.19 -10.42
N VAL A 116 -14.12 -5.72 -9.34
CA VAL A 116 -13.59 -4.94 -8.23
C VAL A 116 -12.11 -5.27 -8.05
N VAL A 117 -11.28 -4.25 -8.04
CA VAL A 117 -9.90 -4.34 -7.58
C VAL A 117 -9.81 -3.64 -6.24
N THR A 118 -9.44 -4.40 -5.21
CA THR A 118 -9.11 -3.83 -3.90
C THR A 118 -7.61 -3.60 -3.80
N SER A 119 -7.20 -2.54 -3.11
CA SER A 119 -5.78 -2.25 -2.85
C SER A 119 -5.53 -1.95 -1.37
N ASN A 120 -4.29 -2.17 -0.93
CA ASN A 120 -3.80 -2.00 0.43
C ASN A 120 -4.49 -2.90 1.48
N ALA A 121 -5.81 -2.88 1.57
CA ALA A 121 -6.60 -3.75 2.43
C ALA A 121 -7.53 -4.64 1.58
N LEU A 122 -7.74 -5.87 2.01
CA LEU A 122 -8.63 -6.83 1.34
C LEU A 122 -10.01 -6.93 2.02
N VAL A 123 -10.97 -7.48 1.31
CA VAL A 123 -12.28 -7.83 1.82
C VAL A 123 -12.34 -9.34 2.08
N PRO A 124 -12.19 -9.80 3.33
CA PRO A 124 -12.12 -11.23 3.63
C PRO A 124 -13.35 -12.01 3.16
N GLY A 125 -13.12 -13.14 2.48
CA GLY A 125 -14.16 -14.03 2.00
C GLY A 125 -15.02 -13.50 0.85
N ALA A 126 -14.63 -12.37 0.21
CA ALA A 126 -15.30 -11.85 -0.97
C ALA A 126 -14.52 -12.15 -2.25
N PRO A 127 -15.21 -12.33 -3.41
CA PRO A 127 -14.54 -12.45 -4.71
C PRO A 127 -14.00 -11.08 -5.13
N GLN A 128 -12.67 -10.99 -5.33
CA GLN A 128 -11.99 -9.74 -5.69
C GLN A 128 -10.65 -10.01 -6.37
N THR A 129 -10.15 -9.02 -7.09
CA THR A 129 -8.74 -8.93 -7.46
C THR A 129 -8.05 -8.02 -6.45
N PHE A 130 -6.98 -8.48 -5.82
CA PHE A 130 -6.29 -7.74 -4.77
C PHE A 130 -4.90 -7.30 -5.21
N VAL A 131 -4.59 -6.02 -5.03
CA VAL A 131 -3.28 -5.42 -5.31
C VAL A 131 -2.73 -4.84 -4.00
N ALA A 132 -1.61 -5.36 -3.55
CA ALA A 132 -0.91 -4.83 -2.38
C ALA A 132 0.53 -5.34 -2.36
N PHE A 133 1.39 -4.69 -1.59
CA PHE A 133 2.74 -5.19 -1.37
C PHE A 133 2.79 -6.23 -0.24
N ASP A 134 3.97 -6.81 -0.02
CA ASP A 134 4.19 -7.77 1.06
C ASP A 134 4.33 -7.04 2.40
N ASN A 135 3.20 -6.81 3.06
CA ASN A 135 3.15 -6.13 4.36
C ASN A 135 4.00 -6.82 5.43
N ARG A 136 4.01 -8.18 5.43
CA ARG A 136 4.81 -8.93 6.41
C ARG A 136 6.30 -8.78 6.15
N HIS A 137 6.70 -8.84 4.88
CA HIS A 137 8.07 -8.60 4.49
C HIS A 137 8.53 -7.18 4.86
N ALA A 138 7.69 -6.17 4.62
CA ALA A 138 7.99 -4.78 4.97
C ALA A 138 8.21 -4.59 6.48
N GLY A 139 7.33 -5.14 7.32
CA GLY A 139 7.54 -5.12 8.78
C GLY A 139 8.82 -5.84 9.20
N ARG A 140 9.16 -6.97 8.57
CA ARG A 140 10.41 -7.70 8.82
C ARG A 140 11.64 -6.85 8.45
N LEU A 141 11.64 -6.20 7.29
CA LEU A 141 12.73 -5.31 6.86
C LEU A 141 12.98 -4.18 7.86
N GLY A 142 11.90 -3.53 8.35
CA GLY A 142 11.99 -2.50 9.38
C GLY A 142 12.53 -3.03 10.71
N GLY A 143 12.08 -4.23 11.12
CA GLY A 143 12.59 -4.90 12.33
C GLY A 143 14.09 -5.24 12.23
N GLU A 144 14.51 -5.81 11.10
CA GLU A 144 15.92 -6.13 10.82
C GLU A 144 16.80 -4.86 10.80
N ALA A 145 16.28 -3.76 10.24
CA ALA A 145 16.97 -2.48 10.23
C ALA A 145 17.18 -1.92 11.65
N ILE A 146 16.16 -1.98 12.51
CA ILE A 146 16.27 -1.59 13.92
C ILE A 146 17.31 -2.44 14.63
N VAL A 147 17.26 -3.77 14.51
CA VAL A 147 18.19 -4.68 15.17
C VAL A 147 19.63 -4.44 14.73
N ARG A 148 19.85 -4.29 13.42
CA ARG A 148 21.16 -3.94 12.87
C ARG A 148 21.65 -2.62 13.45
N ARG A 149 20.80 -1.59 13.44
CA ARG A 149 21.16 -0.26 13.93
C ARG A 149 21.49 -0.24 15.42
N LEU A 150 20.71 -0.92 16.24
CA LEU A 150 21.02 -1.05 17.66
C LEU A 150 22.34 -1.79 17.91
N SER A 151 22.67 -2.80 17.09
CA SER A 151 23.93 -3.50 17.19
C SER A 151 25.13 -2.61 16.81
N GLU A 152 24.97 -1.74 15.80
CA GLU A 152 25.99 -0.74 15.44
C GLU A 152 26.22 0.31 16.53
N LEU A 153 25.16 0.80 17.16
CA LEU A 153 25.22 1.87 18.14
C LEU A 153 25.65 1.38 19.53
N ARG A 154 25.26 0.17 19.93
CA ARG A 154 25.32 -0.29 21.32
C ARG A 154 26.08 -1.61 21.50
N GLY A 155 26.61 -2.17 20.40
CA GLY A 155 27.26 -3.48 20.38
C GLY A 155 26.27 -4.65 20.20
N PRO A 156 26.74 -5.85 19.78
CA PRO A 156 25.88 -6.98 19.46
C PRO A 156 25.18 -7.59 20.69
N ASP A 157 25.63 -7.28 21.88
CA ASP A 157 25.09 -7.74 23.18
C ASP A 157 23.95 -6.86 23.71
N TRP A 158 23.52 -5.81 22.96
CA TRP A 158 22.49 -4.88 23.39
C TRP A 158 21.19 -5.55 23.88
N PRO A 159 20.72 -6.68 23.29
CA PRO A 159 19.46 -7.28 23.76
C PRO A 159 19.54 -7.79 25.19
N SER A 160 20.72 -8.24 25.65
CA SER A 160 20.92 -8.76 27.02
C SER A 160 20.87 -7.64 28.09
N LYS A 161 21.12 -6.39 27.68
CA LYS A 161 21.04 -5.20 28.56
C LYS A 161 19.61 -4.82 28.87
N GLY A 162 18.65 -5.34 28.11
CA GLY A 162 17.22 -5.06 28.28
C GLY A 162 16.82 -3.69 27.73
N GLY A 163 15.56 -3.33 27.94
CA GLY A 163 14.95 -2.07 27.49
C GLY A 163 13.64 -2.31 26.74
N VAL A 164 13.16 -1.26 26.06
CA VAL A 164 11.85 -1.24 25.43
C VAL A 164 11.95 -0.82 23.98
N ILE A 165 11.42 -1.65 23.08
CA ILE A 165 11.09 -1.27 21.70
C ILE A 165 9.62 -0.89 21.69
N ILE A 166 9.29 0.29 21.17
CA ILE A 166 7.91 0.77 21.00
C ILE A 166 7.42 0.37 19.62
N GLU A 167 6.28 -0.31 19.56
CA GLU A 167 5.61 -0.64 18.31
C GLU A 167 4.30 0.16 18.20
N LEU A 168 4.20 1.00 17.17
CA LEU A 168 3.01 1.80 16.87
C LEU A 168 2.19 1.12 15.78
N ARG A 169 0.91 0.83 16.09
CA ARG A 169 -0.04 0.18 15.19
C ARG A 169 -1.17 1.13 14.81
N CYS A 170 -1.73 0.92 13.61
CA CYS A 170 -2.81 1.74 13.07
C CYS A 170 -4.18 1.17 13.40
N ILE A 171 -4.67 0.22 12.60
CA ILE A 171 -5.97 -0.45 12.78
C ILE A 171 -5.70 -1.94 12.92
N ILE A 172 -5.66 -2.42 14.14
CA ILE A 172 -5.21 -3.77 14.50
C ILE A 172 -5.98 -4.92 13.85
N THR A 173 -7.15 -4.64 13.26
CA THR A 173 -7.97 -5.62 12.53
C THR A 173 -7.77 -5.56 11.02
N ALA A 174 -7.06 -4.56 10.50
CA ALA A 174 -6.81 -4.42 9.07
C ALA A 174 -5.70 -5.37 8.60
N SER A 175 -5.86 -5.95 7.41
CA SER A 175 -4.91 -6.93 6.88
C SER A 175 -3.50 -6.37 6.70
N PHE A 176 -3.36 -5.11 6.31
CA PHE A 176 -2.05 -4.46 6.20
C PHE A 176 -1.37 -4.32 7.55
N ASP A 177 -2.11 -3.91 8.58
CA ASP A 177 -1.61 -3.75 9.95
C ASP A 177 -1.15 -5.10 10.53
N ILE A 178 -2.00 -6.13 10.41
CA ILE A 178 -1.68 -7.49 10.85
C ILE A 178 -0.38 -7.98 10.21
N GLY A 179 -0.25 -7.84 8.89
CA GLY A 179 0.95 -8.26 8.18
C GLY A 179 2.21 -7.52 8.64
N ARG A 180 2.16 -6.20 8.75
CA ARG A 180 3.29 -5.37 9.20
C ARG A 180 3.71 -5.72 10.64
N HIS A 181 2.73 -5.85 11.53
CA HIS A 181 2.94 -6.32 12.90
C HIS A 181 3.63 -7.69 12.95
N GLU A 182 3.08 -8.69 12.26
CA GLU A 182 3.69 -10.02 12.20
C GLU A 182 5.12 -9.98 11.66
N GLY A 183 5.39 -9.09 10.72
CA GLY A 183 6.73 -8.85 10.20
C GLY A 183 7.69 -8.36 11.27
N TYR A 184 7.37 -7.29 11.99
CA TYR A 184 8.16 -6.78 13.12
C TYR A 184 8.34 -7.84 14.21
N ARG A 185 7.25 -8.51 14.62
CA ARG A 185 7.28 -9.53 15.66
C ARG A 185 8.12 -10.74 15.30
N SER A 186 8.19 -11.11 14.01
CA SER A 186 9.06 -12.21 13.55
C SER A 186 10.54 -11.96 13.84
N VAL A 187 10.95 -10.68 13.96
CA VAL A 187 12.32 -10.26 14.31
C VAL A 187 12.48 -10.07 15.80
N PHE A 188 11.53 -9.40 16.45
CA PHE A 188 11.67 -9.03 17.87
C PHE A 188 11.35 -10.17 18.83
N ASP A 189 10.36 -11.03 18.57
CA ASP A 189 9.94 -12.10 19.48
C ASP A 189 11.05 -13.09 19.84
N PRO A 190 11.91 -13.55 18.91
CA PRO A 190 13.05 -14.39 19.25
C PRO A 190 14.03 -13.70 20.21
N LEU A 191 14.25 -12.38 20.06
CA LEU A 191 15.12 -11.60 20.93
C LEU A 191 14.53 -11.45 22.32
N VAL A 192 13.24 -11.12 22.42
CA VAL A 192 12.50 -11.02 23.69
C VAL A 192 12.49 -12.35 24.42
N LYS A 193 12.28 -13.47 23.71
CA LYS A 193 12.30 -14.80 24.29
C LYS A 193 13.66 -15.16 24.90
N ALA A 194 14.74 -14.73 24.25
CA ALA A 194 16.10 -14.98 24.70
C ALA A 194 16.55 -13.99 25.81
N ASN A 195 15.91 -12.85 25.97
CA ASN A 195 16.31 -11.75 26.87
C ASN A 195 15.11 -11.24 27.66
N PRO A 196 14.84 -11.77 28.88
CA PRO A 196 13.63 -11.46 29.64
C PRO A 196 13.46 -9.98 30.02
N ASN A 197 14.55 -9.21 30.06
CA ASN A 197 14.52 -7.77 30.34
C ASN A 197 14.25 -6.89 29.10
N LEU A 198 14.26 -7.47 27.89
CA LEU A 198 13.88 -6.79 26.65
C LEU A 198 12.36 -6.90 26.46
N LYS A 199 11.72 -5.80 26.12
CA LYS A 199 10.26 -5.73 25.92
C LYS A 199 9.92 -5.12 24.58
N VAL A 200 8.78 -5.50 24.02
CA VAL A 200 8.12 -4.77 22.93
C VAL A 200 6.76 -4.30 23.45
N GLU A 201 6.59 -2.99 23.52
CA GLU A 201 5.36 -2.34 23.94
C GLU A 201 4.58 -1.87 22.72
N THR A 202 3.44 -2.50 22.48
CA THR A 202 2.57 -2.20 21.33
C THR A 202 1.49 -1.19 21.72
N ARG A 203 1.26 -0.17 20.86
CA ARG A 203 0.19 0.82 21.01
C ARG A 203 -0.57 1.01 19.72
N GLU A 204 -1.90 0.95 19.78
CA GLU A 204 -2.78 1.33 18.67
C GLU A 204 -2.96 2.86 18.68
N ALA A 205 -2.50 3.52 17.64
CA ALA A 205 -2.63 4.97 17.45
C ALA A 205 -3.56 5.36 16.29
N ARG A 206 -4.12 4.39 15.56
CA ARG A 206 -5.14 4.57 14.51
C ARG A 206 -4.69 5.45 13.34
N CYS A 207 -3.44 5.34 12.91
CA CYS A 207 -2.82 6.15 11.87
C CYS A 207 -2.89 7.67 12.18
N ASP A 208 -2.90 8.03 13.46
CA ASP A 208 -3.06 9.40 13.95
C ASP A 208 -1.75 9.83 14.63
N ASP A 209 -1.15 10.90 14.15
CA ASP A 209 0.14 11.39 14.65
C ASP A 209 0.08 11.88 16.11
N ALA A 210 -1.00 12.54 16.50
CA ALA A 210 -1.17 13.03 17.87
C ALA A 210 -1.31 11.88 18.88
N LYS A 211 -2.04 10.82 18.50
CA LYS A 211 -2.16 9.62 19.35
C LYS A 211 -0.85 8.86 19.43
N ALA A 212 -0.11 8.76 18.32
CA ALA A 212 1.21 8.15 18.30
C ALA A 212 2.20 8.94 19.16
N HIS A 213 2.22 10.27 19.06
CA HIS A 213 2.99 11.15 19.91
C HIS A 213 2.72 10.88 21.40
N LYS A 214 1.43 10.95 21.78
CA LYS A 214 1.01 10.69 23.16
C LYS A 214 1.43 9.30 23.65
N ALA A 215 1.28 8.28 22.82
CA ALA A 215 1.68 6.91 23.17
C ALA A 215 3.18 6.77 23.43
N VAL A 216 4.01 7.44 22.63
CA VAL A 216 5.48 7.47 22.83
C VAL A 216 5.84 8.21 24.11
N ASP A 217 5.25 9.39 24.36
CA ASP A 217 5.47 10.16 25.60
C ASP A 217 5.08 9.36 26.86
N GLU A 218 3.94 8.67 26.83
CA GLU A 218 3.50 7.81 27.94
C GLU A 218 4.48 6.67 28.22
N LEU A 219 5.04 6.06 27.17
CA LEU A 219 6.01 4.97 27.32
C LEU A 219 7.38 5.47 27.78
N ILE A 220 7.83 6.64 27.28
CA ILE A 220 9.05 7.29 27.80
C ILE A 220 8.88 7.60 29.29
N SER A 221 7.74 8.17 29.70
CA SER A 221 7.46 8.48 31.09
C SER A 221 7.40 7.23 31.97
N ARG A 222 6.85 6.14 31.44
CA ARG A 222 6.69 4.87 32.18
C ARG A 222 8.00 4.12 32.40
N TYR A 223 8.86 4.06 31.39
CA TYR A 223 10.07 3.23 31.38
C TYR A 223 11.35 4.02 31.64
N GLY A 224 11.28 5.34 31.51
CA GLY A 224 12.44 6.23 31.52
C GLY A 224 13.12 6.32 30.14
N ALA A 225 13.58 7.49 29.78
CA ALA A 225 14.20 7.78 28.48
C ALA A 225 15.35 6.85 28.12
N ALA A 226 16.20 6.50 29.09
CA ALA A 226 17.35 5.62 28.88
C ALA A 226 16.96 4.16 28.54
N SER A 227 15.74 3.76 28.85
CA SER A 227 15.24 2.41 28.56
C SER A 227 14.60 2.28 27.19
N VAL A 228 14.24 3.37 26.52
CA VAL A 228 13.67 3.34 25.16
C VAL A 228 14.78 3.08 24.15
N LEU A 229 14.68 1.96 23.47
CA LEU A 229 15.70 1.48 22.54
C LEU A 229 15.44 1.90 21.09
N ALA A 230 14.20 1.78 20.63
CA ALA A 230 13.79 2.05 19.25
C ALA A 230 12.28 2.25 19.14
N VAL A 231 11.83 2.80 18.00
CA VAL A 231 10.42 2.87 17.63
C VAL A 231 10.21 2.19 16.28
N ALA A 232 9.29 1.22 16.22
CA ALA A 232 8.81 0.56 15.02
C ALA A 232 7.40 1.07 14.73
N SER A 233 7.24 1.85 13.66
CA SER A 233 5.94 2.35 13.21
C SER A 233 5.47 1.61 11.98
N ILE A 234 4.18 1.22 11.95
CA ILE A 234 3.63 0.56 10.77
C ILE A 234 3.23 1.53 9.64
N ASP A 235 3.33 2.82 9.86
CA ASP A 235 3.16 3.86 8.81
C ASP A 235 4.05 5.08 9.06
N GLY A 236 4.17 5.94 8.05
CA GLY A 236 4.98 7.15 8.08
C GLY A 236 4.37 8.26 8.93
N THR A 237 3.03 8.38 8.99
CA THR A 237 2.33 9.43 9.74
C THR A 237 2.63 9.29 11.24
N MET A 238 2.44 8.11 11.79
CA MET A 238 2.75 7.83 13.21
C MET A 238 4.24 7.86 13.49
N GLY A 239 5.08 7.41 12.53
CA GLY A 239 6.52 7.38 12.70
C GLY A 239 7.12 8.79 12.74
N VAL A 240 6.91 9.60 11.72
CA VAL A 240 7.49 10.95 11.62
C VAL A 240 6.66 11.97 12.41
N GLY A 241 5.36 12.04 12.14
CA GLY A 241 4.45 12.98 12.80
C GLY A 241 4.25 12.71 14.29
N GLY A 242 4.28 11.43 14.68
CA GLY A 242 4.12 10.99 16.08
C GLY A 242 5.44 10.79 16.79
N ALA A 243 6.17 9.70 16.46
CA ALA A 243 7.32 9.26 17.26
C ALA A 243 8.51 10.24 17.19
N VAL A 244 8.92 10.70 16.00
CA VAL A 244 10.04 11.65 15.88
C VAL A 244 9.75 12.95 16.63
N ARG A 245 8.51 13.48 16.53
CA ARG A 245 8.14 14.69 17.26
C ARG A 245 8.09 14.47 18.78
N ALA A 246 7.66 13.30 19.26
CA ALA A 246 7.71 12.98 20.69
C ALA A 246 9.17 12.92 21.18
N LEU A 247 10.05 12.23 20.46
CA LEU A 247 11.48 12.19 20.77
C LEU A 247 12.10 13.59 20.77
N GLN A 248 11.75 14.44 19.80
CA GLN A 248 12.21 15.82 19.75
C GLN A 248 11.73 16.65 20.94
N GLY A 249 10.45 16.55 21.28
CA GLY A 249 9.85 17.25 22.42
C GLY A 249 10.47 16.86 23.77
N GLN A 250 10.91 15.61 23.89
CA GLN A 250 11.60 15.08 25.09
C GLN A 250 13.13 15.31 25.08
N GLY A 251 13.69 15.96 24.03
CA GLY A 251 15.13 16.13 23.88
C GLY A 251 15.90 14.84 23.61
N LEU A 252 15.23 13.81 23.05
CA LEU A 252 15.78 12.48 22.78
C LEU A 252 16.08 12.24 21.29
N LEU A 253 15.87 13.22 20.44
CA LEU A 253 16.24 13.17 19.02
C LEU A 253 17.74 13.42 18.88
N TYR A 254 18.54 12.43 19.25
CA TYR A 254 20.00 12.50 19.17
C TYR A 254 20.50 12.40 17.73
N PRO A 255 21.67 12.96 17.40
CA PRO A 255 22.33 12.76 16.12
C PRO A 255 22.46 11.28 15.79
N PHE A 256 22.41 10.96 14.51
CA PHE A 256 22.42 9.58 14.03
C PHE A 256 23.63 8.74 14.51
N GLU A 257 24.85 9.30 14.63
CA GLU A 257 26.04 8.60 15.15
C GLU A 257 26.14 8.57 16.69
N ASP A 258 25.26 9.28 17.39
CA ASP A 258 25.29 9.29 18.86
C ASP A 258 24.89 7.90 19.39
N PRO A 259 25.64 7.29 20.32
CA PRO A 259 25.24 5.99 20.91
C PRO A 259 23.88 6.00 21.59
N ARG A 260 23.37 7.19 21.95
CA ARG A 260 22.02 7.38 22.53
C ARG A 260 20.92 7.49 21.48
N HIS A 261 21.27 7.58 20.18
CA HIS A 261 20.29 7.64 19.11
C HIS A 261 19.25 6.52 19.24
N ILE A 262 17.98 6.87 19.08
CA ILE A 262 16.84 5.96 19.14
C ILE A 262 16.41 5.67 17.73
N PRO A 263 16.74 4.50 17.15
CA PRO A 263 16.36 4.14 15.80
C PRO A 263 14.85 4.15 15.61
N VAL A 264 14.40 4.73 14.49
CA VAL A 264 13.01 4.75 14.07
C VAL A 264 12.89 4.11 12.69
N ALA A 265 12.02 3.11 12.56
CA ALA A 265 11.65 2.50 11.29
C ALA A 265 10.17 2.76 10.98
N THR A 266 9.89 3.08 9.71
CA THR A 266 8.55 3.38 9.21
C THR A 266 8.22 2.59 7.95
N ILE A 267 6.98 2.67 7.49
CA ILE A 267 6.50 2.07 6.25
C ILE A 267 5.67 3.12 5.54
N ASP A 268 5.86 3.31 4.24
CA ASP A 268 5.09 3.93 3.17
C ASP A 268 5.99 4.57 2.11
N GLY A 269 7.01 5.36 2.47
CA GLY A 269 7.90 6.06 1.53
C GLY A 269 7.38 7.43 1.10
N SER A 270 6.66 8.11 1.99
CA SER A 270 6.20 9.48 1.78
C SER A 270 7.36 10.48 1.76
N LEU A 271 7.13 11.66 1.18
CA LEU A 271 8.17 12.69 1.08
C LEU A 271 8.69 13.15 2.46
N VAL A 272 7.81 13.16 3.47
CA VAL A 272 8.19 13.52 4.84
C VAL A 272 9.11 12.48 5.48
N GLU A 273 8.92 11.20 5.16
CA GLU A 273 9.82 10.13 5.60
C GLU A 273 11.17 10.21 4.90
N LEU A 274 11.18 10.45 3.58
CA LEU A 274 12.43 10.64 2.82
C LEU A 274 13.24 11.83 3.36
N GLN A 275 12.55 12.92 3.70
CA GLN A 275 13.18 14.07 4.36
C GLN A 275 13.71 13.73 5.75
N ALA A 276 12.96 12.95 6.53
CA ALA A 276 13.39 12.51 7.86
C ALA A 276 14.61 11.58 7.81
N ILE A 277 14.72 10.71 6.79
CA ILE A 277 15.94 9.93 6.51
C ILE A 277 17.11 10.88 6.18
N ALA A 278 16.92 11.83 5.26
CA ALA A 278 17.95 12.78 4.86
C ALA A 278 18.51 13.56 6.06
N LEU A 279 17.66 13.88 7.03
CA LEU A 279 18.02 14.54 8.29
C LEU A 279 18.63 13.60 9.34
N GLY A 280 18.55 12.28 9.16
CA GLY A 280 18.97 11.30 10.15
C GLY A 280 18.03 11.20 11.37
N HIS A 281 16.76 11.59 11.20
CA HIS A 281 15.72 11.48 12.24
C HIS A 281 15.06 10.12 12.27
N ILE A 282 15.03 9.39 11.15
CA ILE A 282 14.64 8.00 11.05
C ILE A 282 15.71 7.19 10.32
N ASP A 283 15.77 5.91 10.56
CA ASP A 283 16.82 5.01 10.10
C ASP A 283 16.41 4.16 8.90
N HIS A 284 15.11 3.93 8.75
CA HIS A 284 14.61 3.02 7.73
C HIS A 284 13.18 3.35 7.33
N VAL A 285 12.93 3.22 6.03
CA VAL A 285 11.59 3.17 5.45
C VAL A 285 11.45 1.93 4.59
N SER A 286 10.47 1.09 4.88
CA SER A 286 10.00 0.08 3.93
C SER A 286 9.01 0.74 2.99
N VAL A 287 9.37 0.92 1.71
CA VAL A 287 8.53 1.63 0.75
C VAL A 287 7.40 0.73 0.27
N GLN A 288 6.18 1.20 0.46
CA GLN A 288 4.99 0.71 -0.21
C GLN A 288 4.81 1.51 -1.51
N PRO A 289 4.91 0.88 -2.69
CA PRO A 289 4.92 1.62 -3.96
C PRO A 289 3.51 2.05 -4.37
N ALA A 290 3.05 3.19 -3.87
CA ALA A 290 1.71 3.72 -4.09
C ALA A 290 1.37 3.90 -5.59
N ASP A 291 2.30 4.45 -6.36
CA ASP A 291 2.19 4.61 -7.81
C ASP A 291 2.03 3.25 -8.52
N GLY A 292 2.85 2.28 -8.15
CA GLY A 292 2.81 0.92 -8.70
C GLY A 292 1.50 0.20 -8.39
N GLU A 293 0.98 0.32 -7.16
CA GLU A 293 -0.33 -0.22 -6.81
C GLU A 293 -1.45 0.45 -7.61
N GLY A 294 -1.35 1.76 -7.83
CA GLY A 294 -2.29 2.52 -8.66
C GLY A 294 -2.26 2.07 -10.12
N VAL A 295 -1.09 2.05 -10.74
CA VAL A 295 -0.90 1.59 -12.13
C VAL A 295 -1.43 0.17 -12.31
N LEU A 296 -1.04 -0.74 -11.44
CA LEU A 296 -1.41 -2.15 -11.55
C LEU A 296 -2.91 -2.37 -11.35
N SER A 297 -3.50 -1.72 -10.36
CA SER A 297 -4.94 -1.85 -10.09
C SER A 297 -5.79 -1.33 -11.26
N MET A 298 -5.43 -0.20 -11.87
CA MET A 298 -6.16 0.34 -13.02
C MET A 298 -6.00 -0.55 -14.26
N ARG A 299 -4.80 -1.06 -14.53
CA ARG A 299 -4.52 -1.98 -15.64
C ARG A 299 -5.35 -3.25 -15.53
N LEU A 300 -5.32 -3.91 -14.36
CA LEU A 300 -6.09 -5.13 -14.11
C LEU A 300 -7.60 -4.88 -14.21
N LEU A 301 -8.09 -3.76 -13.68
CA LEU A 301 -9.50 -3.41 -13.80
C LEU A 301 -9.92 -3.24 -15.25
N PHE A 302 -9.13 -2.52 -16.04
CA PHE A 302 -9.41 -2.30 -17.45
C PHE A 302 -9.43 -3.62 -18.25
N ASP A 303 -8.46 -4.50 -18.02
CA ASP A 303 -8.39 -5.81 -18.67
C ASP A 303 -9.62 -6.67 -18.33
N MET A 304 -10.08 -6.63 -17.08
CA MET A 304 -11.29 -7.33 -16.65
C MET A 304 -12.55 -6.76 -17.29
N MET A 305 -12.70 -5.42 -17.30
CA MET A 305 -13.84 -4.74 -17.94
C MET A 305 -13.89 -5.04 -19.43
N LYS A 306 -12.76 -4.95 -20.13
CA LYS A 306 -12.64 -5.22 -21.57
C LYS A 306 -12.98 -6.68 -21.91
N ALA A 307 -12.58 -7.60 -21.05
CA ALA A 307 -12.83 -9.04 -21.23
C ALA A 307 -14.21 -9.51 -20.69
N GLY A 308 -15.02 -8.62 -20.10
CA GLY A 308 -16.29 -8.97 -19.47
C GLY A 308 -16.14 -9.96 -18.31
N ARG A 309 -15.01 -9.91 -17.59
CA ARG A 309 -14.73 -10.81 -16.45
C ARG A 309 -14.83 -10.05 -15.14
N PRO A 310 -15.57 -10.57 -14.15
CA PRO A 310 -15.75 -9.87 -12.87
C PRO A 310 -14.53 -9.97 -11.94
N MET A 311 -13.55 -10.84 -12.25
CA MET A 311 -12.40 -11.08 -11.37
C MET A 311 -11.22 -11.67 -12.15
N ALA A 312 -10.00 -11.27 -11.77
CA ALA A 312 -8.79 -11.97 -12.16
C ALA A 312 -8.55 -13.18 -11.24
N ARG A 313 -8.03 -14.27 -11.80
CA ARG A 313 -7.72 -15.50 -11.07
C ARG A 313 -6.27 -15.89 -11.26
N ALA A 314 -5.69 -16.49 -10.23
CA ALA A 314 -4.42 -17.18 -10.31
C ALA A 314 -4.58 -18.60 -9.75
N ASP A 315 -4.39 -19.60 -10.58
CA ASP A 315 -4.39 -21.02 -10.15
C ASP A 315 -3.04 -21.42 -9.56
N LYS A 316 -1.97 -20.71 -9.96
CA LYS A 316 -0.60 -20.94 -9.53
C LYS A 316 0.09 -19.61 -9.29
N ALA A 317 1.09 -19.60 -8.39
CA ALA A 317 1.98 -18.46 -8.26
C ALA A 317 2.75 -18.22 -9.57
N SER A 318 2.81 -16.97 -9.99
CA SER A 318 3.53 -16.53 -11.20
C SER A 318 4.19 -15.17 -10.94
N THR A 319 4.97 -14.69 -11.91
CA THR A 319 5.64 -13.40 -11.85
C THR A 319 5.28 -12.59 -13.09
N LEU A 320 4.83 -11.35 -12.89
CA LEU A 320 4.58 -10.37 -13.94
C LEU A 320 5.64 -9.27 -13.91
N MET A 321 5.94 -8.69 -15.08
CA MET A 321 6.86 -7.57 -15.22
C MET A 321 8.26 -7.84 -14.63
N ALA A 322 8.76 -9.07 -14.80
CA ALA A 322 10.06 -9.46 -14.27
C ALA A 322 11.21 -8.56 -14.78
N ASP A 323 11.09 -8.07 -16.01
CA ASP A 323 12.08 -7.22 -16.68
C ASP A 323 11.79 -5.72 -16.55
N SER A 324 10.78 -5.33 -15.77
CA SER A 324 10.44 -3.93 -15.58
C SER A 324 11.54 -3.21 -14.78
N LYS A 325 11.82 -1.95 -15.17
CA LYS A 325 12.74 -1.05 -14.45
C LYS A 325 12.06 -0.31 -13.29
N GLU A 326 10.77 -0.50 -13.12
CA GLU A 326 10.02 0.10 -12.02
C GLU A 326 10.45 -0.50 -10.67
N LEU A 327 10.50 0.32 -9.64
CA LEU A 327 10.90 -0.13 -8.30
C LEU A 327 9.95 -1.19 -7.72
N TRP A 328 8.67 -1.12 -8.08
CA TRP A 328 7.63 -2.05 -7.63
C TRP A 328 7.58 -3.39 -8.36
N ALA A 329 8.39 -3.58 -9.40
CA ALA A 329 8.51 -4.84 -10.14
C ALA A 329 9.69 -5.69 -9.60
N PRO A 330 9.64 -7.01 -9.77
CA PRO A 330 8.57 -7.80 -10.38
C PRO A 330 7.35 -7.93 -9.47
N VAL A 331 6.18 -8.20 -10.08
CA VAL A 331 4.93 -8.46 -9.36
C VAL A 331 4.73 -9.97 -9.22
N GLN A 332 4.59 -10.43 -7.99
CA GLN A 332 4.21 -11.81 -7.71
C GLN A 332 2.69 -11.95 -7.80
N VAL A 333 2.21 -13.01 -8.46
CA VAL A 333 0.76 -13.28 -8.58
C VAL A 333 0.47 -14.61 -7.91
N GLU A 334 -0.39 -14.57 -6.91
CA GLU A 334 -0.71 -15.73 -6.09
C GLU A 334 -2.24 -15.89 -5.94
N PRO A 335 -2.74 -17.11 -5.74
CA PRO A 335 -4.13 -17.31 -5.30
C PRO A 335 -4.37 -16.62 -3.95
N GLY A 336 -5.53 -15.99 -3.79
CA GLY A 336 -5.95 -15.46 -2.49
C GLY A 336 -6.16 -16.58 -1.47
N THR A 337 -5.65 -16.40 -0.25
CA THR A 337 -5.84 -17.34 0.87
C THR A 337 -7.01 -16.95 1.76
N ALA A 338 -7.30 -15.65 1.88
CA ALA A 338 -8.38 -15.12 2.70
C ALA A 338 -9.58 -14.59 1.87
N PHE A 339 -9.52 -14.72 0.54
CA PHE A 339 -10.55 -14.26 -0.40
C PHE A 339 -10.52 -15.11 -1.67
N ASP A 340 -11.62 -15.09 -2.46
CA ASP A 340 -11.65 -15.74 -3.77
C ASP A 340 -11.11 -14.79 -4.84
N GLY A 341 -10.01 -15.17 -5.52
CA GLY A 341 -9.38 -14.40 -6.57
C GLY A 341 -7.86 -14.46 -6.55
N ALA A 342 -7.22 -13.46 -7.14
CA ALA A 342 -5.77 -13.37 -7.23
C ALA A 342 -5.23 -12.17 -6.44
N TRP A 343 -4.11 -12.38 -5.77
CA TRP A 343 -3.29 -11.34 -5.15
C TRP A 343 -2.12 -10.99 -6.07
N TYR A 344 -2.09 -9.75 -6.51
CA TYR A 344 -1.00 -9.15 -7.25
C TYR A 344 -0.13 -8.38 -6.28
N ARG A 345 0.99 -8.97 -5.90
CA ARG A 345 1.89 -8.46 -4.86
C ARG A 345 3.03 -7.68 -5.48
N THR A 346 3.04 -6.37 -5.28
CA THR A 346 4.15 -5.51 -5.67
C THR A 346 5.37 -5.75 -4.78
N LYS A 347 6.57 -5.44 -5.29
CA LYS A 347 7.81 -5.57 -4.55
C LYS A 347 7.88 -4.49 -3.46
N ALA A 348 8.12 -4.90 -2.20
CA ALA A 348 8.58 -4.01 -1.15
C ALA A 348 10.11 -3.82 -1.27
N PHE A 349 10.59 -2.61 -0.99
CA PHE A 349 12.02 -2.27 -0.97
C PHE A 349 12.30 -1.24 0.12
N SER A 350 13.57 -1.05 0.45
CA SER A 350 14.01 -0.29 1.61
C SER A 350 14.76 0.98 1.22
N VAL A 351 14.56 2.05 1.98
CA VAL A 351 15.39 3.26 1.97
C VAL A 351 16.10 3.34 3.33
N PRO A 352 17.42 3.58 3.39
CA PRO A 352 18.34 3.86 2.28
C PRO A 352 19.06 2.63 1.70
N SER A 353 18.68 1.39 2.07
CA SER A 353 19.45 0.17 1.73
C SER A 353 19.39 -0.21 0.25
N ASP A 354 18.16 -0.34 -0.31
CA ASP A 354 17.96 -0.79 -1.69
C ASP A 354 17.99 0.37 -2.69
N VAL A 355 17.52 1.53 -2.26
CA VAL A 355 17.51 2.77 -3.06
C VAL A 355 17.86 3.97 -2.18
N ARG A 356 18.40 5.02 -2.79
CA ARG A 356 18.63 6.29 -2.09
C ARG A 356 17.31 7.00 -1.82
N TYR A 357 17.29 7.84 -0.76
CA TYR A 357 16.11 8.64 -0.39
C TYR A 357 15.72 9.69 -1.45
N ASP A 358 16.63 10.02 -2.36
CA ASP A 358 16.43 10.99 -3.46
C ASP A 358 16.28 10.30 -4.85
N ASP A 359 16.06 8.98 -4.89
CA ASP A 359 15.84 8.27 -6.15
C ASP A 359 14.61 8.84 -6.87
N PRO A 360 14.75 9.33 -8.11
CA PRO A 360 13.64 9.96 -8.84
C PRO A 360 12.47 9.00 -9.19
N ARG A 361 12.64 7.70 -8.99
CA ARG A 361 11.61 6.68 -9.18
C ARG A 361 10.73 6.45 -7.96
N LEU A 362 11.07 7.04 -6.80
CA LEU A 362 10.21 6.97 -5.62
C LEU A 362 8.88 7.69 -5.87
N TRP A 363 7.78 7.04 -5.53
CA TRP A 363 6.43 7.52 -5.85
C TRP A 363 6.16 8.93 -5.31
N SER A 364 6.61 9.23 -4.11
CA SER A 364 6.41 10.54 -3.48
C SER A 364 7.22 11.66 -4.15
N ILE A 365 8.40 11.34 -4.70
CA ILE A 365 9.18 12.26 -5.52
C ILE A 365 8.52 12.49 -6.87
N GLN A 366 8.00 11.44 -7.49
CA GLN A 366 7.25 11.56 -8.75
C GLN A 366 5.99 12.41 -8.57
N MET A 367 5.22 12.17 -7.50
CA MET A 367 4.04 12.96 -7.17
C MET A 367 4.39 14.43 -6.98
N TYR A 368 5.42 14.73 -6.19
CA TYR A 368 5.88 16.11 -6.01
C TYR A 368 6.28 16.78 -7.33
N LYS A 369 6.98 16.08 -8.22
CA LYS A 369 7.36 16.61 -9.54
C LYS A 369 6.14 16.93 -10.41
N ILE A 370 5.11 16.09 -10.40
CA ILE A 370 3.86 16.33 -11.14
C ILE A 370 3.19 17.61 -10.61
N GLU A 371 3.09 17.75 -9.30
CA GLU A 371 2.44 18.89 -8.65
C GLU A 371 3.23 20.20 -8.79
N ASN A 372 4.56 20.12 -9.00
CA ASN A 372 5.48 21.26 -9.03
C ASN A 372 6.13 21.49 -10.41
N GLY A 373 5.43 21.16 -11.49
CA GLY A 373 5.85 21.47 -12.85
C GLY A 373 7.17 20.80 -13.27
N GLY A 374 7.44 19.58 -12.77
CA GLY A 374 8.62 18.78 -13.08
C GLY A 374 9.83 19.02 -12.20
N LYS A 375 9.76 19.94 -11.24
CA LYS A 375 10.86 20.21 -10.30
C LYS A 375 10.94 19.12 -9.24
N ALA A 376 12.15 18.58 -9.01
CA ALA A 376 12.39 17.65 -7.91
C ALA A 376 12.29 18.35 -6.55
N PRO A 377 11.90 17.65 -5.46
CA PRO A 377 11.96 18.21 -4.12
C PRO A 377 13.41 18.49 -3.71
N ASP A 378 13.63 19.57 -3.00
CA ASP A 378 14.91 19.82 -2.33
C ASP A 378 14.90 19.11 -0.97
N LEU A 379 15.35 17.87 -0.95
CA LEU A 379 15.51 17.08 0.27
C LEU A 379 16.77 17.56 0.98
N ILE A 380 16.58 18.54 1.85
CA ILE A 380 17.66 19.19 2.61
C ILE A 380 18.18 18.24 3.68
N GLY A 381 19.45 18.11 3.77
CA GLY A 381 20.16 17.51 4.87
C GLY A 381 21.19 16.51 4.40
N GLY A 382 21.97 16.29 4.92
CA GLY A 382 23.11 15.97 5.47
C GLY A 382 23.62 14.57 5.28
N LYS A 383 23.10 13.67 5.97
CA LYS A 383 23.82 12.48 6.34
C LYS A 383 24.01 11.41 5.25
N PHE A 384 23.09 11.31 4.33
CA PHE A 384 23.17 10.39 3.19
C PHE A 384 23.51 11.11 1.88
N LYS A 385 23.98 12.36 1.95
CA LYS A 385 24.63 13.03 0.83
C LYS A 385 26.04 12.48 0.71
N ASN A 386 26.17 11.32 0.03
CA ASN A 386 27.39 10.94 -0.70
C ASN A 386 27.14 9.66 -1.47
#